data_b3adf436e585ea11d733546c29c2b5af
#
_entry.id   b3adf436e585ea11d733546c29c2b5af
#
_cell.length_a   1.000
_cell.length_b   1.000
_cell.length_c   1.000
_cell.angle_alpha   90.00
_cell.angle_beta   90.00
_cell.angle_gamma   90.00
#
_symmetry.space_group_name_H-M   'P 1'
#
loop_
_entity.id
_entity.type
_entity.pdbx_description
1 polymer ?
#
loop_
_entity_poly.entity_id
_entity_poly.type
_entity_poly.pdbx_seq_one_letter_code
_entity_poly.pdbx_strand_id
1 'polypeptide(L)'
;MYSVLVLLAAAVFARAGTIQGVVLEQLSGRPLARAVVRLDPVPRSGATPQPMLLRSGRSGQFVFPSVAPGIYLLTAIDDGYFPAGFGQRLPTGRGKPIEVTADSTLFAELHIHHKGAITGRVFDENGVGTADVPVLAYKARLPLLSVGSALSDDRGVYRIHGLEPGKYWIRSGAFTFDDGSGWLPTFGLAGHETHEARVHSVTVDADTTDADVDPEPGALFHLGGRITCDTPGAVLLTLSSETGRRRMESGCPGRYRFEGLAPGAYEIFATTPDGAAAGYTELFLGQDSDSGNVTLLQIPTVEIEIRQTGSQSSADLPVTLIGRRQDMSETEAEHEIQRPRAKLAPGHWEFRAQVPHGQYVESITVAPGSFRRPLTPERSSDWFPGFIEARALSRITVLVSSRSGQVAGRVTADSKPAAGAPVFLWPLAEQARRSLGGAVQTLSAADGSYYFDSLPPGDYRILASFDIYEIDEDLLAMSPAQLIHLDASQTTNVDLTPWIVP
;
A
#
# COMPACT_ATOMS: atom_id res chain seq x y z
N MET A 1 -3.02 62.67 -37.43
CA MET A 1 -2.92 61.31 -38.04
C MET A 1 -2.11 60.43 -37.12
N TYR A 2 -2.81 59.61 -36.34
CA TYR A 2 -2.18 58.62 -35.48
C TYR A 2 -2.34 57.26 -36.17
N SER A 3 -1.21 56.67 -36.61
CA SER A 3 -1.19 55.29 -37.12
C SER A 3 -1.22 54.30 -35.95
N VAL A 4 -2.31 53.53 -35.87
CA VAL A 4 -2.43 52.41 -34.95
C VAL A 4 -1.74 51.20 -35.59
N LEU A 5 -0.65 50.76 -35.04
CA LEU A 5 0.06 49.55 -35.41
C LEU A 5 -0.66 48.36 -34.76
N VAL A 6 -1.44 47.61 -35.53
CA VAL A 6 -2.05 46.32 -35.05
C VAL A 6 -0.98 45.24 -35.14
N LEU A 7 -0.42 44.84 -33.99
CA LEU A 7 0.40 43.64 -33.91
C LEU A 7 -0.53 42.43 -33.98
N LEU A 8 -0.56 41.75 -35.12
CA LEU A 8 -1.11 40.40 -35.26
C LEU A 8 -0.14 39.43 -34.56
N ALA A 9 -0.48 38.98 -33.36
CA ALA A 9 0.15 37.84 -32.73
C ALA A 9 -0.30 36.59 -33.51
N ALA A 10 0.54 36.03 -34.38
CA ALA A 10 0.34 34.75 -35.01
C ALA A 10 0.43 33.67 -33.90
N ALA A 11 -0.70 33.18 -33.41
CA ALA A 11 -0.77 31.99 -32.60
C ALA A 11 -0.24 30.81 -33.45
N VAL A 12 0.98 30.38 -33.19
CA VAL A 12 1.53 29.14 -33.73
C VAL A 12 0.75 28.02 -33.06
N PHE A 13 -0.31 27.55 -33.67
CA PHE A 13 -0.96 26.31 -33.31
C PHE A 13 0.06 25.19 -33.53
N ALA A 14 0.68 24.69 -32.46
CA ALA A 14 1.47 23.48 -32.54
C ALA A 14 0.51 22.36 -33.06
N ARG A 15 0.82 21.84 -34.25
CA ARG A 15 0.04 20.75 -34.84
C ARG A 15 0.15 19.55 -33.91
N ALA A 16 -1.00 19.00 -33.51
CA ALA A 16 -1.09 17.89 -32.57
C ALA A 16 -0.97 16.55 -33.31
N GLY A 17 -0.36 15.57 -32.66
CA GLY A 17 -0.39 14.19 -33.14
C GLY A 17 -1.60 13.41 -32.62
N THR A 18 -1.76 12.19 -33.07
CA THR A 18 -2.80 11.25 -32.62
C THR A 18 -2.14 9.96 -32.11
N ILE A 19 -2.58 9.46 -30.96
CA ILE A 19 -2.25 8.11 -30.49
C ILE A 19 -3.54 7.32 -30.48
N GLN A 20 -3.58 6.19 -31.17
CA GLN A 20 -4.70 5.26 -31.20
C GLN A 20 -4.20 3.84 -30.97
N GLY A 21 -5.08 2.95 -30.54
CA GLY A 21 -4.65 1.58 -30.31
C GLY A 21 -5.74 0.70 -29.74
N VAL A 22 -5.31 -0.42 -29.19
CA VAL A 22 -6.18 -1.45 -28.61
C VAL A 22 -5.57 -2.00 -27.33
N VAL A 23 -6.40 -2.29 -26.34
CA VAL A 23 -6.04 -3.02 -25.13
C VAL A 23 -6.49 -4.46 -25.29
N LEU A 24 -5.57 -5.39 -25.16
CA LEU A 24 -5.78 -6.83 -25.33
C LEU A 24 -5.36 -7.57 -24.07
N GLU A 25 -6.12 -8.59 -23.70
CA GLU A 25 -5.71 -9.56 -22.70
C GLU A 25 -4.63 -10.48 -23.29
N GLN A 26 -3.49 -10.60 -22.61
CA GLN A 26 -2.32 -11.30 -23.14
C GLN A 26 -2.59 -12.78 -23.46
N LEU A 27 -3.24 -13.51 -22.55
CA LEU A 27 -3.47 -14.95 -22.71
C LEU A 27 -4.47 -15.29 -23.80
N SER A 28 -5.57 -14.56 -23.84
CA SER A 28 -6.70 -14.89 -24.74
C SER A 28 -6.67 -14.12 -26.04
N GLY A 29 -5.90 -13.03 -26.13
CA GLY A 29 -5.93 -12.06 -27.22
C GLY A 29 -7.26 -11.30 -27.33
N ARG A 30 -8.15 -11.43 -26.33
CA ARG A 30 -9.46 -10.76 -26.35
C ARG A 30 -9.32 -9.28 -26.06
N PRO A 31 -10.09 -8.43 -26.76
CA PRO A 31 -10.14 -7.02 -26.46
C PRO A 31 -10.69 -6.75 -25.06
N LEU A 32 -10.02 -5.90 -24.28
CA LEU A 32 -10.44 -5.51 -22.96
C LEU A 32 -11.21 -4.18 -23.00
N ALA A 33 -12.50 -4.25 -22.67
CA ALA A 33 -13.38 -3.09 -22.61
C ALA A 33 -13.26 -2.38 -21.25
N ARG A 34 -13.39 -1.05 -21.25
CA ARG A 34 -13.40 -0.18 -20.07
C ARG A 34 -12.08 -0.07 -19.29
N ALA A 35 -11.00 -0.68 -19.75
CA ALA A 35 -9.69 -0.44 -19.18
C ALA A 35 -9.36 1.06 -19.21
N VAL A 36 -8.79 1.58 -18.14
CA VAL A 36 -8.32 2.97 -18.09
C VAL A 36 -7.04 3.06 -18.88
N VAL A 37 -7.03 3.85 -19.94
CA VAL A 37 -5.81 4.15 -20.70
C VAL A 37 -5.32 5.52 -20.30
N ARG A 38 -4.09 5.57 -19.81
CA ARG A 38 -3.44 6.76 -19.27
C ARG A 38 -2.23 7.13 -20.14
N LEU A 39 -2.14 8.40 -20.49
CA LEU A 39 -1.02 8.98 -21.23
C LEU A 39 -0.36 10.04 -20.35
N ASP A 40 0.82 9.72 -19.82
CA ASP A 40 1.61 10.56 -18.95
C ASP A 40 2.70 11.26 -19.75
N PRO A 41 2.72 12.59 -19.81
CA PRO A 41 3.83 13.30 -20.44
C PRO A 41 5.10 13.18 -19.59
N VAL A 42 6.22 12.87 -20.25
CA VAL A 42 7.54 12.89 -19.60
C VAL A 42 7.92 14.36 -19.34
N PRO A 43 8.28 14.69 -18.09
CA PRO A 43 8.59 16.07 -17.73
C PRO A 43 9.69 16.68 -18.62
N ARG A 44 9.49 17.92 -19.05
CA ARG A 44 10.57 18.81 -19.45
C ARG A 44 10.96 19.60 -18.21
N SER A 45 12.22 19.93 -18.05
CA SER A 45 12.73 20.68 -16.90
C SER A 45 11.75 21.79 -16.46
N GLY A 46 11.22 21.69 -15.23
CA GLY A 46 10.38 22.70 -14.60
C GLY A 46 8.87 22.66 -14.83
N ALA A 47 8.32 21.68 -15.56
CA ALA A 47 6.87 21.54 -15.75
C ALA A 47 6.35 20.21 -15.18
N THR A 48 5.22 20.26 -14.49
CA THR A 48 4.45 19.05 -14.10
C THR A 48 3.19 18.99 -14.99
N PRO A 49 3.28 18.38 -16.17
CA PRO A 49 2.13 18.30 -17.06
C PRO A 49 1.10 17.27 -16.55
N GLN A 50 -0.18 17.55 -16.79
CA GLN A 50 -1.28 16.70 -16.37
C GLN A 50 -1.42 15.48 -17.27
N PRO A 51 -1.70 14.28 -16.72
CA PRO A 51 -1.96 13.09 -17.51
C PRO A 51 -3.31 13.20 -18.25
N MET A 52 -3.38 12.59 -19.42
CA MET A 52 -4.63 12.38 -20.15
C MET A 52 -5.16 10.98 -19.87
N LEU A 53 -6.46 10.87 -19.60
CA LEU A 53 -7.14 9.63 -19.25
C LEU A 53 -8.35 9.40 -20.14
N LEU A 54 -8.54 8.15 -20.56
CA LEU A 54 -9.77 7.70 -21.22
C LEU A 54 -10.04 6.23 -20.88
N ARG A 55 -11.19 5.70 -21.27
CA ARG A 55 -11.50 4.28 -21.17
C ARG A 55 -11.57 3.64 -22.55
N SER A 56 -11.05 2.40 -22.65
CA SER A 56 -11.17 1.61 -23.88
C SER A 56 -12.64 1.30 -24.21
N GLY A 57 -12.98 1.28 -25.48
CA GLY A 57 -14.29 0.92 -26.01
C GLY A 57 -14.59 -0.58 -25.92
N ARG A 58 -15.77 -1.00 -26.41
CA ARG A 58 -16.21 -2.40 -26.32
C ARG A 58 -15.27 -3.41 -27.01
N SER A 59 -14.56 -2.98 -28.03
CA SER A 59 -13.55 -3.77 -28.75
C SER A 59 -12.12 -3.39 -28.34
N GLY A 60 -11.93 -2.89 -27.11
CA GLY A 60 -10.62 -2.54 -26.57
C GLY A 60 -9.99 -1.29 -27.15
N GLN A 61 -10.61 -0.63 -28.13
CA GLN A 61 -10.02 0.51 -28.86
C GLN A 61 -9.95 1.76 -27.97
N PHE A 62 -8.93 2.58 -28.22
CA PHE A 62 -8.77 3.90 -27.63
C PHE A 62 -8.17 4.88 -28.64
N VAL A 63 -8.47 6.19 -28.45
CA VAL A 63 -7.91 7.25 -29.29
C VAL A 63 -7.68 8.51 -28.45
N PHE A 64 -6.46 9.04 -28.48
CA PHE A 64 -6.11 10.38 -28.06
C PHE A 64 -5.93 11.25 -29.32
N PRO A 65 -6.94 12.02 -29.72
CA PRO A 65 -6.96 12.64 -31.06
C PRO A 65 -6.14 13.93 -31.19
N SER A 66 -5.67 14.49 -30.07
CA SER A 66 -4.97 15.76 -30.08
C SER A 66 -3.91 15.81 -29.00
N VAL A 67 -2.76 15.18 -29.26
CA VAL A 67 -1.63 15.08 -28.35
C VAL A 67 -0.54 16.07 -28.79
N ALA A 68 -0.12 16.95 -27.89
CA ALA A 68 0.97 17.89 -28.19
C ALA A 68 2.28 17.13 -28.48
N PRO A 69 3.16 17.65 -29.37
CA PRO A 69 4.46 17.04 -29.58
C PRO A 69 5.27 16.93 -28.30
N GLY A 70 5.80 15.73 -28.04
CA GLY A 70 6.51 15.42 -26.79
C GLY A 70 6.78 13.94 -26.58
N ILE A 71 7.34 13.61 -25.43
CA ILE A 71 7.59 12.23 -25.02
C ILE A 71 6.56 11.86 -23.96
N TYR A 72 5.97 10.66 -24.07
CA TYR A 72 4.87 10.19 -23.24
C TYR A 72 5.07 8.75 -22.81
N LEU A 73 4.54 8.38 -21.64
CA LEU A 73 4.32 7.01 -21.22
C LEU A 73 2.85 6.68 -21.42
N LEU A 74 2.57 5.60 -22.11
CA LEU A 74 1.21 5.11 -22.36
C LEU A 74 0.99 3.81 -21.58
N THR A 75 -0.04 3.77 -20.75
CA THR A 75 -0.32 2.65 -19.85
C THR A 75 -1.81 2.33 -19.85
N ALA A 76 -2.17 1.03 -19.92
CA ALA A 76 -3.52 0.54 -19.64
C ALA A 76 -3.57 -0.05 -18.22
N ILE A 77 -4.67 0.20 -17.51
CA ILE A 77 -4.89 -0.23 -16.12
C ILE A 77 -6.30 -0.81 -16.02
N ASP A 78 -6.40 -1.99 -15.38
CA ASP A 78 -7.68 -2.60 -15.01
C ASP A 78 -7.52 -3.43 -13.74
N ASP A 79 -8.62 -3.63 -12.98
CA ASP A 79 -8.60 -4.41 -11.76
C ASP A 79 -8.29 -5.90 -12.04
N GLY A 80 -7.46 -6.50 -11.22
CA GLY A 80 -7.03 -7.90 -11.38
C GLY A 80 -5.93 -8.12 -12.42
N TYR A 81 -5.46 -7.06 -13.08
CA TYR A 81 -4.38 -7.10 -14.04
C TYR A 81 -3.18 -6.27 -13.59
N PHE A 82 -2.03 -6.54 -14.20
CA PHE A 82 -0.88 -5.65 -14.12
C PHE A 82 -1.06 -4.46 -15.06
N PRO A 83 -0.60 -3.26 -14.67
CA PRO A 83 -0.57 -2.14 -15.62
C PRO A 83 0.26 -2.49 -16.86
N ALA A 84 -0.32 -2.30 -18.05
CA ALA A 84 0.34 -2.60 -19.32
C ALA A 84 0.90 -1.35 -19.97
N GLY A 85 2.23 -1.19 -19.95
CA GLY A 85 2.93 -0.09 -20.63
C GLY A 85 3.23 -0.39 -22.11
N PHE A 86 3.22 0.62 -22.95
CA PHE A 86 3.62 0.47 -24.34
C PHE A 86 5.04 -0.09 -24.47
N GLY A 87 5.22 -1.16 -25.24
CA GLY A 87 6.53 -1.78 -25.47
C GLY A 87 7.21 -2.31 -24.20
N GLN A 88 6.43 -2.63 -23.15
CA GLN A 88 6.97 -3.30 -21.97
C GLN A 88 7.55 -4.67 -22.35
N ARG A 89 8.60 -5.05 -21.65
CA ARG A 89 9.29 -6.32 -21.85
C ARG A 89 8.81 -7.39 -20.86
N LEU A 90 8.58 -6.97 -19.63
CA LEU A 90 8.09 -7.83 -18.55
C LEU A 90 6.69 -7.40 -18.13
N PRO A 91 5.83 -8.33 -17.71
CA PRO A 91 4.48 -8.01 -17.23
C PRO A 91 4.42 -7.00 -16.09
N THR A 92 5.47 -6.93 -15.29
CA THR A 92 5.62 -6.00 -14.15
C THR A 92 6.37 -4.72 -14.51
N GLY A 93 6.67 -4.49 -15.81
CA GLY A 93 7.40 -3.32 -16.29
C GLY A 93 6.51 -2.13 -16.64
N ARG A 94 7.10 -0.94 -16.69
CA ARG A 94 6.39 0.29 -17.09
C ARG A 94 6.27 0.49 -18.59
N GLY A 95 7.06 -0.24 -19.37
CA GLY A 95 7.14 -0.03 -20.82
C GLY A 95 8.04 1.15 -21.21
N LYS A 96 8.06 1.44 -22.53
CA LYS A 96 8.94 2.43 -23.14
C LYS A 96 8.19 3.71 -23.47
N PRO A 97 8.87 4.86 -23.46
CA PRO A 97 8.25 6.12 -23.87
C PRO A 97 7.91 6.13 -25.37
N ILE A 98 6.86 6.85 -25.71
CA ILE A 98 6.42 7.14 -27.08
C ILE A 98 6.78 8.58 -27.40
N GLU A 99 7.43 8.82 -28.52
CA GLU A 99 7.64 10.17 -29.06
C GLU A 99 6.49 10.53 -30.01
N VAL A 100 5.80 11.63 -29.71
CA VAL A 100 4.75 12.21 -30.54
C VAL A 100 5.32 13.42 -31.25
N THR A 101 5.27 13.39 -32.57
CA THR A 101 5.63 14.54 -33.43
C THR A 101 4.37 15.19 -34.01
N ALA A 102 4.51 16.40 -34.53
CA ALA A 102 3.43 17.10 -35.19
C ALA A 102 2.83 16.25 -36.35
N ASP A 103 1.51 16.23 -36.45
CA ASP A 103 0.75 15.49 -37.49
C ASP A 103 1.03 13.97 -37.50
N SER A 104 1.72 13.39 -36.52
CA SER A 104 1.95 11.95 -36.45
C SER A 104 0.69 11.20 -36.01
N THR A 105 0.50 10.01 -36.56
CA THR A 105 -0.47 9.04 -36.06
C THR A 105 0.27 7.78 -35.64
N LEU A 106 0.20 7.46 -34.36
CA LEU A 106 0.83 6.30 -33.77
C LEU A 106 -0.23 5.27 -33.40
N PHE A 107 0.06 4.00 -33.69
CA PHE A 107 -0.77 2.88 -33.26
C PHE A 107 -0.06 2.09 -32.16
N ALA A 108 -0.77 1.81 -31.04
CA ALA A 108 -0.24 1.11 -29.91
C ALA A 108 -1.11 -0.09 -29.52
N GLU A 109 -0.49 -1.24 -29.34
CA GLU A 109 -1.10 -2.40 -28.72
C GLU A 109 -0.61 -2.49 -27.28
N LEU A 110 -1.56 -2.61 -26.33
CA LEU A 110 -1.28 -2.76 -24.92
C LEU A 110 -1.77 -4.14 -24.49
N HIS A 111 -0.83 -5.02 -24.14
CA HIS A 111 -1.11 -6.38 -23.70
C HIS A 111 -1.12 -6.45 -22.19
N ILE A 112 -2.31 -6.65 -21.60
CA ILE A 112 -2.51 -6.63 -20.16
C ILE A 112 -2.47 -8.05 -19.60
N HIS A 113 -1.72 -8.25 -18.53
CA HIS A 113 -1.46 -9.54 -17.91
C HIS A 113 -2.28 -9.69 -16.63
N HIS A 114 -2.87 -10.87 -16.41
CA HIS A 114 -3.53 -11.19 -15.16
C HIS A 114 -2.53 -11.26 -14.00
N LYS A 115 -2.93 -10.75 -12.86
CA LYS A 115 -2.26 -11.09 -11.61
C LYS A 115 -2.43 -12.58 -11.35
N GLY A 116 -1.47 -13.17 -10.66
CA GLY A 116 -1.49 -14.58 -10.35
C GLY A 116 -2.58 -14.98 -9.36
N ALA A 117 -2.80 -16.28 -9.20
CA ALA A 117 -3.67 -16.83 -8.18
C ALA A 117 -3.07 -18.09 -7.56
N ILE A 118 -3.53 -18.41 -6.35
CA ILE A 118 -3.25 -19.67 -5.68
C ILE A 118 -4.57 -20.39 -5.47
N THR A 119 -4.61 -21.67 -5.85
CA THR A 119 -5.75 -22.55 -5.66
C THR A 119 -5.35 -23.86 -5.00
N GLY A 120 -6.23 -24.38 -4.17
CA GLY A 120 -6.05 -25.63 -3.47
C GLY A 120 -7.37 -26.10 -2.89
N ARG A 121 -7.32 -27.10 -2.03
CA ARG A 121 -8.47 -27.65 -1.33
C ARG A 121 -8.21 -27.70 0.16
N VAL A 122 -9.27 -27.53 0.93
CA VAL A 122 -9.30 -27.78 2.36
C VAL A 122 -9.98 -29.11 2.58
N PHE A 123 -9.32 -30.01 3.28
CA PHE A 123 -9.80 -31.36 3.58
C PHE A 123 -10.07 -31.54 5.07
N ASP A 124 -11.03 -32.37 5.38
CA ASP A 124 -11.19 -32.92 6.73
C ASP A 124 -10.28 -34.14 6.94
N GLU A 125 -10.28 -34.68 8.15
CA GLU A 125 -9.52 -35.87 8.56
C GLU A 125 -9.83 -37.13 7.74
N ASN A 126 -10.94 -37.14 7.01
CA ASN A 126 -11.38 -38.24 6.14
C ASN A 126 -11.00 -37.97 4.66
N GLY A 127 -10.34 -36.85 4.37
CA GLY A 127 -10.00 -36.43 3.03
C GLY A 127 -11.19 -35.86 2.25
N VAL A 128 -12.28 -35.48 2.91
CA VAL A 128 -13.44 -34.86 2.29
C VAL A 128 -13.28 -33.34 2.30
N GLY A 129 -13.63 -32.69 1.19
CA GLY A 129 -13.55 -31.24 1.09
C GLY A 129 -14.58 -30.56 2.01
N THR A 130 -14.14 -29.49 2.71
CA THR A 130 -14.97 -28.76 3.67
C THR A 130 -15.22 -27.34 3.19
N ALA A 131 -16.49 -26.93 3.22
CA ALA A 131 -16.96 -25.61 2.80
C ALA A 131 -16.73 -24.52 3.86
N ASP A 132 -16.74 -23.25 3.40
CA ASP A 132 -16.75 -22.05 4.21
C ASP A 132 -15.52 -21.86 5.13
N VAL A 133 -14.46 -22.64 4.91
CA VAL A 133 -13.21 -22.47 5.64
C VAL A 133 -12.46 -21.27 5.08
N PRO A 134 -12.12 -20.28 5.91
CA PRO A 134 -11.32 -19.15 5.45
C PRO A 134 -9.90 -19.61 5.16
N VAL A 135 -9.34 -19.21 4.00
CA VAL A 135 -7.95 -19.46 3.62
C VAL A 135 -7.30 -18.14 3.27
N LEU A 136 -6.12 -17.89 3.81
CA LEU A 136 -5.39 -16.64 3.71
C LEU A 136 -4.02 -16.87 3.03
N ALA A 137 -3.63 -15.93 2.19
CA ALA A 137 -2.29 -15.88 1.59
C ALA A 137 -1.45 -14.79 2.27
N TYR A 138 -0.22 -15.16 2.62
CA TYR A 138 0.78 -14.28 3.21
C TYR A 138 2.01 -14.24 2.31
N LYS A 139 2.64 -13.07 2.13
CA LYS A 139 4.02 -13.04 1.57
C LYS A 139 4.90 -13.93 2.46
N ALA A 140 5.77 -14.75 1.86
CA ALA A 140 6.64 -15.67 2.60
C ALA A 140 7.80 -14.94 3.30
N ARG A 141 7.45 -14.01 4.17
CA ARG A 141 8.33 -13.19 5.01
C ARG A 141 7.62 -12.72 6.27
N LEU A 142 8.39 -12.32 7.28
CA LEU A 142 7.87 -11.71 8.51
C LEU A 142 7.90 -10.17 8.41
N PRO A 143 6.98 -9.45 9.07
CA PRO A 143 5.83 -9.98 9.81
C PRO A 143 4.76 -10.59 8.88
N LEU A 144 3.94 -11.49 9.43
CA LEU A 144 2.83 -12.10 8.69
C LEU A 144 1.75 -11.06 8.40
N LEU A 145 1.64 -10.66 7.15
CA LEU A 145 0.56 -9.79 6.68
C LEU A 145 -0.21 -10.51 5.59
N SER A 146 -1.50 -10.70 5.81
CA SER A 146 -2.38 -11.30 4.79
C SER A 146 -2.55 -10.35 3.62
N VAL A 147 -2.29 -10.85 2.42
CA VAL A 147 -2.39 -10.10 1.16
C VAL A 147 -3.55 -10.56 0.28
N GLY A 148 -4.28 -11.59 0.71
CA GLY A 148 -5.46 -12.09 0.04
C GLY A 148 -6.12 -13.19 0.84
N SER A 149 -7.41 -13.43 0.59
CA SER A 149 -8.18 -14.49 1.23
C SER A 149 -9.29 -15.00 0.33
N ALA A 150 -9.75 -16.23 0.61
CA ALA A 150 -10.94 -16.82 0.00
C ALA A 150 -11.63 -17.74 1.02
N LEU A 151 -12.88 -18.08 0.76
CA LEU A 151 -13.57 -19.19 1.43
C LEU A 151 -13.54 -20.40 0.52
N SER A 152 -13.45 -21.59 1.09
CA SER A 152 -13.60 -22.84 0.35
C SER A 152 -15.06 -23.06 -0.09
N ASP A 153 -15.26 -23.67 -1.26
CA ASP A 153 -16.57 -24.07 -1.77
C ASP A 153 -17.04 -25.41 -1.14
N ASP A 154 -18.20 -25.91 -1.58
CA ASP A 154 -18.81 -27.18 -1.11
C ASP A 154 -17.96 -28.45 -1.39
N ARG A 155 -16.90 -28.32 -2.19
CA ARG A 155 -15.92 -29.37 -2.47
C ARG A 155 -14.60 -29.13 -1.77
N GLY A 156 -14.54 -28.11 -0.91
CA GLY A 156 -13.34 -27.64 -0.24
C GLY A 156 -12.43 -26.80 -1.13
N VAL A 157 -12.78 -26.51 -2.39
CA VAL A 157 -11.90 -25.77 -3.32
C VAL A 157 -11.91 -24.28 -2.98
N TYR A 158 -10.75 -23.69 -2.93
CA TYR A 158 -10.59 -22.24 -2.79
C TYR A 158 -9.68 -21.66 -3.90
N ARG A 159 -9.82 -20.37 -4.17
CA ARG A 159 -8.96 -19.63 -5.10
C ARG A 159 -8.74 -18.21 -4.60
N ILE A 160 -7.50 -17.88 -4.25
CA ILE A 160 -7.06 -16.53 -3.88
C ILE A 160 -6.43 -15.90 -5.11
N HIS A 161 -7.04 -14.87 -5.65
CA HIS A 161 -6.64 -14.20 -6.88
C HIS A 161 -6.07 -12.79 -6.61
N GLY A 162 -5.56 -12.13 -7.65
CA GLY A 162 -5.05 -10.78 -7.56
C GLY A 162 -3.66 -10.70 -6.90
N LEU A 163 -2.93 -11.82 -6.85
CA LEU A 163 -1.64 -11.89 -6.22
C LEU A 163 -0.51 -11.43 -7.15
N GLU A 164 0.41 -10.67 -6.61
CA GLU A 164 1.65 -10.27 -7.27
C GLU A 164 2.59 -11.48 -7.44
N PRO A 165 3.49 -11.52 -8.43
CA PRO A 165 4.52 -12.53 -8.49
C PRO A 165 5.34 -12.57 -7.20
N GLY A 166 5.71 -13.76 -6.76
CA GLY A 166 6.49 -13.90 -5.54
C GLY A 166 6.23 -15.21 -4.80
N LYS A 167 6.75 -15.28 -3.58
CA LYS A 167 6.65 -16.45 -2.70
C LYS A 167 5.59 -16.21 -1.64
N TYR A 168 4.77 -17.21 -1.40
CA TYR A 168 3.64 -17.12 -0.48
C TYR A 168 3.54 -18.34 0.43
N TRP A 169 3.03 -18.11 1.63
CA TRP A 169 2.50 -19.12 2.53
C TRP A 169 0.99 -19.08 2.49
N ILE A 170 0.37 -20.25 2.57
CA ILE A 170 -1.09 -20.41 2.66
C ILE A 170 -1.43 -20.97 4.02
N ARG A 171 -2.44 -20.37 4.68
CA ARG A 171 -2.89 -20.75 6.00
C ARG A 171 -4.41 -20.77 6.04
N SER A 172 -5.02 -21.82 6.66
CA SER A 172 -6.42 -21.77 7.03
C SER A 172 -6.65 -20.76 8.16
N GLY A 173 -7.87 -20.22 8.23
CA GLY A 173 -8.34 -19.55 9.44
C GLY A 173 -8.84 -20.57 10.47
N ALA A 174 -9.18 -20.09 11.68
CA ALA A 174 -9.92 -20.90 12.65
C ALA A 174 -11.32 -21.23 12.09
N PHE A 175 -11.76 -22.45 12.30
CA PHE A 175 -13.06 -22.95 11.83
C PHE A 175 -13.75 -23.77 12.93
N THR A 176 -15.05 -23.55 13.12
CA THR A 176 -15.85 -24.25 14.13
C THR A 176 -16.96 -25.04 13.45
N PHE A 177 -17.11 -26.33 13.82
CA PHE A 177 -18.18 -27.17 13.36
C PHE A 177 -19.43 -27.00 14.22
N ASP A 178 -20.59 -27.48 13.74
CA ASP A 178 -21.86 -27.38 14.43
C ASP A 178 -21.87 -28.16 15.75
N ASP A 179 -21.03 -29.21 15.88
CA ASP A 179 -20.87 -30.01 17.10
C ASP A 179 -19.98 -29.35 18.17
N GLY A 180 -19.42 -28.15 17.84
CA GLY A 180 -18.53 -27.38 18.71
C GLY A 180 -17.06 -27.81 18.65
N SER A 181 -16.70 -28.81 17.84
CA SER A 181 -15.32 -29.11 17.51
C SER A 181 -14.74 -28.00 16.57
N GLY A 182 -13.43 -27.93 16.44
CA GLY A 182 -12.84 -26.89 15.61
C GLY A 182 -11.47 -27.22 15.07
N TRP A 183 -11.06 -26.41 14.11
CA TRP A 183 -9.74 -26.43 13.52
C TRP A 183 -8.96 -25.18 13.86
N LEU A 184 -7.69 -25.37 14.17
CA LEU A 184 -6.74 -24.27 14.37
C LEU A 184 -6.24 -23.73 13.04
N PRO A 185 -5.82 -22.46 12.97
CA PRO A 185 -5.15 -21.92 11.81
C PRO A 185 -3.88 -22.72 11.49
N THR A 186 -3.85 -23.37 10.32
CA THR A 186 -2.80 -24.33 9.92
C THR A 186 -2.19 -23.93 8.58
N PHE A 187 -0.84 -23.98 8.48
CA PHE A 187 -0.12 -23.74 7.23
C PHE A 187 -0.05 -25.02 6.38
N GLY A 188 -0.66 -24.98 5.19
CA GLY A 188 -0.60 -26.09 4.24
C GLY A 188 -1.11 -27.41 4.81
N LEU A 189 -0.34 -28.48 4.64
CA LEU A 189 -0.73 -29.84 5.02
C LEU A 189 -0.36 -30.23 6.46
N ALA A 190 0.44 -29.45 7.15
CA ALA A 190 0.76 -29.60 8.56
C ALA A 190 1.54 -28.39 9.06
N GLY A 191 1.24 -27.98 10.29
CA GLY A 191 2.03 -26.99 11.00
C GLY A 191 1.30 -25.70 11.35
N HIS A 192 1.72 -25.14 12.49
CA HIS A 192 1.23 -23.84 12.96
C HIS A 192 2.31 -22.75 12.80
N GLU A 193 3.53 -23.16 12.55
CA GLU A 193 4.69 -22.28 12.50
C GLU A 193 5.15 -22.01 11.05
N THR A 194 5.64 -20.81 10.80
CA THR A 194 6.08 -20.40 9.45
C THR A 194 7.25 -21.23 8.91
N HIS A 195 8.08 -21.82 9.77
CA HIS A 195 9.20 -22.66 9.35
C HIS A 195 8.77 -24.02 8.78
N GLU A 196 7.54 -24.46 9.07
CA GLU A 196 6.92 -25.66 8.54
C GLU A 196 6.12 -25.37 7.25
N ALA A 197 5.84 -24.11 7.00
CA ALA A 197 4.99 -23.69 5.91
C ALA A 197 5.63 -23.95 4.54
N ARG A 198 4.89 -24.64 3.66
CA ARG A 198 5.28 -24.79 2.26
C ARG A 198 5.21 -23.45 1.55
N VAL A 199 6.27 -23.12 0.80
CA VAL A 199 6.33 -21.93 -0.03
C VAL A 199 5.70 -22.21 -1.41
N HIS A 200 4.74 -21.40 -1.80
CA HIS A 200 4.09 -21.42 -3.11
C HIS A 200 4.59 -20.25 -3.94
N SER A 201 5.05 -20.52 -5.16
CA SER A 201 5.51 -19.47 -6.08
C SER A 201 4.38 -19.04 -7.01
N VAL A 202 4.03 -17.77 -6.97
CA VAL A 202 3.04 -17.17 -7.87
C VAL A 202 3.75 -16.52 -9.04
N THR A 203 3.25 -16.77 -10.23
CA THR A 203 3.71 -16.14 -11.48
C THR A 203 2.57 -15.40 -12.17
N VAL A 204 2.93 -14.54 -13.10
CA VAL A 204 1.97 -13.79 -13.92
C VAL A 204 1.18 -14.75 -14.83
N ASP A 205 -0.07 -14.44 -15.06
CA ASP A 205 -0.96 -15.19 -15.98
C ASP A 205 -1.15 -16.67 -15.62
N ALA A 206 -0.87 -17.08 -14.40
CA ALA A 206 -0.95 -18.47 -13.99
C ALA A 206 -1.63 -18.65 -12.63
N ASP A 207 -2.32 -19.77 -12.50
CA ASP A 207 -2.82 -20.26 -11.23
C ASP A 207 -1.78 -21.26 -10.67
N THR A 208 -1.27 -20.98 -9.49
CA THR A 208 -0.48 -21.94 -8.71
C THR A 208 -1.44 -22.91 -8.06
N THR A 209 -1.34 -24.18 -8.42
CA THR A 209 -2.15 -25.27 -7.90
C THR A 209 -1.43 -26.00 -6.76
N ASP A 210 -2.08 -27.02 -6.18
CA ASP A 210 -1.53 -27.89 -5.13
C ASP A 210 -1.19 -27.12 -3.83
N ALA A 211 -1.93 -26.07 -3.53
CA ALA A 211 -1.85 -25.36 -2.27
C ALA A 211 -2.91 -25.90 -1.27
N ASP A 212 -2.93 -27.23 -1.13
CA ASP A 212 -3.88 -27.90 -0.26
C ASP A 212 -3.60 -27.61 1.20
N VAL A 213 -4.67 -27.60 2.00
CA VAL A 213 -4.63 -27.35 3.45
C VAL A 213 -5.37 -28.48 4.16
N ASP A 214 -4.69 -29.06 5.14
CA ASP A 214 -5.23 -30.07 6.06
C ASP A 214 -5.20 -29.46 7.47
N PRO A 215 -6.32 -28.80 7.90
CA PRO A 215 -6.33 -28.09 9.15
C PRO A 215 -6.26 -29.02 10.35
N GLU A 216 -5.44 -28.69 11.33
CA GLU A 216 -5.31 -29.48 12.55
C GLU A 216 -6.49 -29.26 13.50
N PRO A 217 -7.10 -30.34 14.03
CA PRO A 217 -8.07 -30.23 15.08
C PRO A 217 -7.49 -29.56 16.33
N GLY A 218 -8.27 -28.72 16.97
CA GLY A 218 -7.82 -28.07 18.19
C GLY A 218 -8.91 -27.30 18.91
N ALA A 219 -8.61 -26.93 20.17
CA ALA A 219 -9.53 -26.17 20.98
C ALA A 219 -9.66 -24.75 20.49
N LEU A 220 -10.89 -24.34 20.21
CA LEU A 220 -11.26 -22.96 19.99
C LEU A 220 -11.95 -22.40 21.22
N PHE A 221 -11.75 -21.12 21.45
CA PHE A 221 -12.18 -20.48 22.69
C PHE A 221 -13.19 -19.37 22.39
N HIS A 222 -13.86 -18.93 23.45
CA HIS A 222 -14.59 -17.68 23.37
C HIS A 222 -13.82 -16.55 24.04
N LEU A 223 -14.07 -15.35 23.53
CA LEU A 223 -13.63 -14.10 24.14
C LEU A 223 -14.84 -13.21 24.37
N GLY A 224 -15.16 -12.98 25.62
CA GLY A 224 -16.24 -12.12 26.04
C GLY A 224 -15.78 -11.05 27.01
N GLY A 225 -16.70 -10.19 27.36
CA GLY A 225 -16.47 -9.15 28.34
C GLY A 225 -17.68 -8.25 28.57
N ARG A 226 -17.47 -7.32 29.49
CA ARG A 226 -18.45 -6.29 29.81
C ARG A 226 -18.14 -5.01 29.06
N ILE A 227 -19.19 -4.38 28.51
CA ILE A 227 -19.14 -3.06 27.92
C ILE A 227 -19.68 -2.08 28.97
N THR A 228 -18.90 -1.07 29.32
CA THR A 228 -19.29 0.00 30.23
C THR A 228 -19.20 1.35 29.54
N CYS A 229 -20.12 2.24 29.83
CA CYS A 229 -20.22 3.58 29.25
C CYS A 229 -20.97 4.53 30.18
N ASP A 230 -20.75 5.82 29.99
CA ASP A 230 -21.47 6.85 30.73
C ASP A 230 -22.88 7.08 30.16
N THR A 231 -23.05 6.92 28.84
CA THR A 231 -24.34 7.11 28.15
C THR A 231 -24.77 5.80 27.51
N PRO A 232 -25.93 5.24 27.89
CA PRO A 232 -26.45 4.01 27.27
C PRO A 232 -26.74 4.19 25.77
N GLY A 233 -26.42 3.17 24.98
CA GLY A 233 -26.66 3.20 23.54
C GLY A 233 -26.13 1.99 22.79
N ALA A 234 -26.24 2.03 21.47
CA ALA A 234 -25.66 1.02 20.59
C ALA A 234 -24.14 1.17 20.49
N VAL A 235 -23.44 0.05 20.34
CA VAL A 235 -21.99 -0.02 20.24
C VAL A 235 -21.62 -1.01 19.14
N LEU A 236 -20.70 -0.60 18.27
CA LEU A 236 -20.04 -1.46 17.31
C LEU A 236 -18.71 -1.95 17.90
N LEU A 237 -18.56 -3.26 17.99
CA LEU A 237 -17.34 -3.94 18.42
C LEU A 237 -16.60 -4.47 17.20
N THR A 238 -15.30 -4.25 17.15
CA THR A 238 -14.39 -4.84 16.18
C THR A 238 -13.34 -5.65 16.95
N LEU A 239 -13.30 -6.95 16.70
CA LEU A 239 -12.24 -7.85 17.16
C LEU A 239 -11.23 -7.99 16.03
N SER A 240 -9.98 -7.70 16.30
CA SER A 240 -8.87 -7.83 15.34
C SER A 240 -7.85 -8.85 15.83
N SER A 241 -7.32 -9.63 14.90
CA SER A 241 -6.25 -10.61 15.14
C SER A 241 -5.35 -10.71 13.91
N GLU A 242 -4.29 -11.49 13.99
CA GLU A 242 -3.41 -11.82 12.86
C GLU A 242 -4.17 -12.44 11.67
N THR A 243 -5.22 -13.22 11.93
CA THR A 243 -5.99 -13.93 10.91
C THR A 243 -7.17 -13.14 10.35
N GLY A 244 -7.43 -11.94 10.86
CA GLY A 244 -8.49 -11.09 10.33
C GLY A 244 -9.31 -10.37 11.39
N ARG A 245 -10.49 -9.92 10.97
CA ARG A 245 -11.40 -9.09 11.77
C ARG A 245 -12.79 -9.66 11.80
N ARG A 246 -13.43 -9.52 12.96
CA ARG A 246 -14.84 -9.82 13.17
C ARG A 246 -15.53 -8.62 13.78
N ARG A 247 -16.75 -8.35 13.36
CA ARG A 247 -17.57 -7.23 13.88
C ARG A 247 -18.86 -7.76 14.48
N MET A 248 -19.31 -7.10 15.53
CA MET A 248 -20.63 -7.33 16.10
C MET A 248 -21.20 -6.03 16.65
N GLU A 249 -22.52 -5.96 16.67
CA GLU A 249 -23.26 -4.90 17.36
C GLU A 249 -23.68 -5.38 18.75
N SER A 250 -23.65 -4.49 19.72
CA SER A 250 -24.08 -4.74 21.09
C SER A 250 -24.69 -3.46 21.69
N GLY A 251 -25.15 -3.55 22.92
CA GLY A 251 -25.60 -2.41 23.69
C GLY A 251 -24.60 -2.03 24.79
N CYS A 252 -24.67 -0.80 25.25
CA CYS A 252 -23.92 -0.36 26.41
C CYS A 252 -24.89 0.32 27.43
N PRO A 253 -24.86 -0.03 28.72
CA PRO A 253 -24.06 -1.11 29.30
C PRO A 253 -24.51 -2.49 28.81
N GLY A 254 -23.57 -3.41 28.65
CA GLY A 254 -23.90 -4.73 28.12
C GLY A 254 -22.76 -5.74 28.23
N ARG A 255 -22.97 -6.86 27.55
CA ARG A 255 -21.96 -7.91 27.41
C ARG A 255 -21.85 -8.29 25.94
N TYR A 256 -20.70 -8.80 25.56
CA TYR A 256 -20.46 -9.35 24.24
C TYR A 256 -19.70 -10.67 24.35
N ARG A 257 -19.72 -11.47 23.29
CA ARG A 257 -19.00 -12.72 23.21
C ARG A 257 -18.72 -13.05 21.73
N PHE A 258 -17.47 -13.30 21.43
CA PHE A 258 -17.00 -13.87 20.18
C PHE A 258 -16.65 -15.34 20.43
N GLU A 259 -17.15 -16.21 19.59
CA GLU A 259 -16.95 -17.66 19.67
C GLU A 259 -15.98 -18.14 18.57
N GLY A 260 -15.40 -19.35 18.74
CA GLY A 260 -14.61 -20.00 17.72
C GLY A 260 -13.29 -19.27 17.42
N LEU A 261 -12.60 -18.84 18.47
CA LEU A 261 -11.34 -18.12 18.37
C LEU A 261 -10.17 -19.05 18.68
N ALA A 262 -9.14 -19.02 17.81
CA ALA A 262 -7.89 -19.72 18.07
C ALA A 262 -7.11 -19.06 19.23
N PRO A 263 -6.19 -19.78 19.89
CA PRO A 263 -5.22 -19.14 20.77
C PRO A 263 -4.44 -18.04 20.05
N GLY A 264 -4.23 -16.91 20.70
CA GLY A 264 -3.48 -15.81 20.08
C GLY A 264 -3.74 -14.44 20.69
N ALA A 265 -3.15 -13.43 20.07
CA ALA A 265 -3.32 -12.03 20.44
C ALA A 265 -4.57 -11.43 19.77
N TYR A 266 -5.35 -10.71 20.58
CA TYR A 266 -6.58 -10.08 20.13
C TYR A 266 -6.63 -8.63 20.61
N GLU A 267 -7.12 -7.78 19.73
CA GLU A 267 -7.45 -6.39 20.02
C GLU A 267 -8.96 -6.18 19.87
N ILE A 268 -9.58 -5.51 20.82
CA ILE A 268 -11.00 -5.19 20.80
C ILE A 268 -11.14 -3.68 20.80
N PHE A 269 -11.77 -3.18 19.76
CA PHE A 269 -12.16 -1.80 19.64
C PHE A 269 -13.68 -1.69 19.69
N ALA A 270 -14.19 -0.81 20.55
CA ALA A 270 -15.61 -0.53 20.67
C ALA A 270 -15.86 0.96 20.39
N THR A 271 -16.89 1.29 19.62
CA THR A 271 -17.25 2.68 19.31
C THR A 271 -18.74 2.84 19.25
N THR A 272 -19.24 4.03 19.60
CA THR A 272 -20.62 4.43 19.33
C THR A 272 -20.81 4.69 17.84
N PRO A 273 -22.03 4.51 17.26
CA PRO A 273 -22.28 4.72 15.83
C PRO A 273 -21.98 6.16 15.34
N ASP A 274 -22.09 7.15 16.22
CA ASP A 274 -21.77 8.56 15.94
C ASP A 274 -20.28 8.88 16.13
N GLY A 275 -19.48 7.89 16.57
CA GLY A 275 -18.05 8.08 16.84
C GLY A 275 -17.73 9.00 18.02
N ALA A 276 -18.70 9.31 18.90
CA ALA A 276 -18.49 10.25 20.01
C ALA A 276 -17.72 9.62 21.19
N ALA A 277 -17.88 8.31 21.40
CA ALA A 277 -17.20 7.56 22.44
C ALA A 277 -16.55 6.28 21.87
N ALA A 278 -15.42 5.91 22.42
CA ALA A 278 -14.69 4.69 22.05
C ALA A 278 -13.96 4.07 23.23
N GLY A 279 -13.69 2.78 23.13
CA GLY A 279 -12.89 2.01 24.07
C GLY A 279 -11.98 1.03 23.34
N TYR A 280 -10.87 0.69 23.98
CA TYR A 280 -9.87 -0.21 23.44
C TYR A 280 -9.34 -1.13 24.53
N THR A 281 -9.14 -2.40 24.21
CA THR A 281 -8.44 -3.36 25.06
C THR A 281 -7.72 -4.38 24.20
N GLU A 282 -6.66 -4.95 24.70
CA GLU A 282 -5.87 -5.99 24.06
C GLU A 282 -5.56 -7.10 25.06
N LEU A 283 -5.54 -8.34 24.61
CA LEU A 283 -5.22 -9.48 25.45
C LEU A 283 -4.72 -10.68 24.62
N PHE A 284 -4.07 -11.61 25.31
CA PHE A 284 -3.73 -12.93 24.75
C PHE A 284 -4.77 -13.95 25.22
N LEU A 285 -5.37 -14.66 24.26
CA LEU A 285 -6.35 -15.71 24.48
C LEU A 285 -5.65 -17.07 24.43
N GLY A 286 -5.69 -17.85 25.53
CA GLY A 286 -5.17 -19.21 25.60
C GLY A 286 -6.18 -20.19 26.20
N GLN A 287 -7.32 -19.68 26.60
CA GLN A 287 -8.47 -20.41 27.13
C GLN A 287 -9.71 -19.53 27.05
N ASP A 288 -10.89 -20.11 27.31
CA ASP A 288 -12.13 -19.32 27.42
C ASP A 288 -11.97 -18.14 28.38
N SER A 289 -12.39 -16.96 27.94
CA SER A 289 -12.19 -15.72 28.70
C SER A 289 -13.36 -14.77 28.59
N ASP A 290 -13.83 -14.27 29.72
CA ASP A 290 -14.75 -13.13 29.85
C ASP A 290 -14.03 -11.86 30.37
N SER A 291 -12.71 -11.80 30.24
CA SER A 291 -11.90 -10.70 30.77
C SER A 291 -11.70 -9.54 29.79
N GLY A 292 -12.21 -9.63 28.56
CA GLY A 292 -12.12 -8.60 27.55
C GLY A 292 -13.01 -7.37 27.83
N ASN A 293 -12.91 -6.81 29.03
CA ASN A 293 -13.75 -5.67 29.40
C ASN A 293 -13.35 -4.40 28.64
N VAL A 294 -14.33 -3.70 28.09
CA VAL A 294 -14.14 -2.45 27.35
C VAL A 294 -14.95 -1.34 27.99
N THR A 295 -14.30 -0.23 28.30
CA THR A 295 -14.96 0.99 28.79
C THR A 295 -14.97 2.03 27.68
N LEU A 296 -16.16 2.43 27.23
CA LEU A 296 -16.31 3.54 26.31
C LEU A 296 -16.17 4.86 27.06
N LEU A 297 -15.27 5.68 26.61
CA LEU A 297 -15.04 7.04 27.09
C LEU A 297 -15.25 8.00 25.91
N GLN A 298 -15.55 9.25 26.22
CA GLN A 298 -15.51 10.29 25.18
C GLN A 298 -14.15 10.26 24.49
N ILE A 299 -14.16 10.34 23.16
CA ILE A 299 -12.92 10.33 22.38
C ILE A 299 -12.02 11.48 22.85
N PRO A 300 -10.79 11.20 23.28
CA PRO A 300 -9.89 12.20 23.80
C PRO A 300 -9.51 13.23 22.74
N THR A 301 -9.30 14.46 23.18
CA THR A 301 -8.70 15.51 22.36
C THR A 301 -7.19 15.37 22.43
N VAL A 302 -6.56 15.24 21.27
CA VAL A 302 -5.11 15.14 21.09
C VAL A 302 -4.59 16.49 20.63
N GLU A 303 -3.51 16.98 21.22
CA GLU A 303 -2.80 18.17 20.75
C GLU A 303 -1.79 17.80 19.67
N ILE A 304 -1.71 18.59 18.61
CA ILE A 304 -0.76 18.41 17.51
C ILE A 304 0.22 19.58 17.51
N GLU A 305 1.48 19.28 17.71
CA GLU A 305 2.57 20.24 17.74
C GLU A 305 3.56 19.97 16.60
N ILE A 306 3.86 21.03 15.83
CA ILE A 306 4.90 20.96 14.80
C ILE A 306 6.15 21.64 15.34
N ARG A 307 7.25 20.94 15.34
CA ARG A 307 8.57 21.46 15.72
C ARG A 307 9.55 21.38 14.57
N GLN A 308 10.43 22.35 14.53
CA GLN A 308 11.57 22.33 13.60
C GLN A 308 12.84 21.95 14.35
N THR A 309 13.65 21.07 13.76
CA THR A 309 14.96 20.68 14.34
C THR A 309 15.83 21.91 14.62
N GLY A 310 16.34 21.97 15.85
CA GLY A 310 17.13 23.12 16.32
C GLY A 310 16.30 24.28 16.89
N SER A 311 14.97 24.22 16.87
CA SER A 311 14.07 25.20 17.49
C SER A 311 13.35 24.60 18.69
N GLN A 312 13.22 25.39 19.76
CA GLN A 312 12.44 25.00 20.94
C GLN A 312 10.97 25.47 20.87
N SER A 313 10.62 26.28 19.89
CA SER A 313 9.26 26.78 19.72
C SER A 313 8.49 25.99 18.65
N SER A 314 7.15 25.96 18.81
CA SER A 314 6.27 25.44 17.77
C SER A 314 6.44 26.22 16.48
N ALA A 315 6.52 25.54 15.35
CA ALA A 315 6.68 26.14 14.04
C ALA A 315 5.32 26.26 13.33
N ASP A 316 5.05 27.41 12.75
CA ASP A 316 3.89 27.61 11.87
C ASP A 316 4.24 27.17 10.44
N LEU A 317 4.43 25.85 10.27
CA LEU A 317 4.72 25.23 8.98
C LEU A 317 3.45 24.65 8.37
N PRO A 318 3.25 24.73 7.05
CA PRO A 318 2.12 24.09 6.37
C PRO A 318 2.34 22.57 6.27
N VAL A 319 2.18 21.88 7.40
CA VAL A 319 2.30 20.43 7.51
C VAL A 319 0.90 19.81 7.52
N THR A 320 0.65 18.84 6.65
CA THR A 320 -0.55 18.01 6.68
C THR A 320 -0.22 16.69 7.38
N LEU A 321 -0.83 16.47 8.55
CA LEU A 321 -0.70 15.22 9.29
C LEU A 321 -1.80 14.25 8.85
N ILE A 322 -1.42 13.04 8.49
CA ILE A 322 -2.33 11.96 8.10
C ILE A 322 -2.17 10.84 9.11
N GLY A 323 -3.29 10.29 9.57
CA GLY A 323 -3.32 9.17 10.49
C GLY A 323 -4.23 8.06 10.00
N ARG A 324 -3.92 6.83 10.39
CA ARG A 324 -4.80 5.67 10.24
C ARG A 324 -4.72 4.78 11.47
N ARG A 325 -5.81 4.11 11.78
CA ARG A 325 -5.82 3.09 12.84
C ARG A 325 -5.32 1.77 12.27
N GLN A 326 -4.55 1.04 13.07
CA GLN A 326 -4.03 -0.28 12.64
C GLN A 326 -5.12 -1.35 12.51
N ASP A 327 -6.22 -1.20 13.25
CA ASP A 327 -7.36 -2.14 13.24
C ASP A 327 -8.39 -1.88 12.13
N MET A 328 -8.19 -0.85 11.27
CA MET A 328 -9.10 -0.51 10.17
C MET A 328 -8.59 -1.02 8.81
N SER A 329 -9.48 -1.17 7.83
CA SER A 329 -9.09 -1.51 6.45
C SER A 329 -8.33 -0.36 5.78
N GLU A 330 -7.45 -0.66 4.83
CA GLU A 330 -6.61 0.35 4.17
C GLU A 330 -7.42 1.48 3.49
N THR A 331 -8.57 1.15 2.92
CA THR A 331 -9.40 2.11 2.18
C THR A 331 -10.24 3.05 3.06
N GLU A 332 -10.48 2.68 4.33
CA GLU A 332 -11.32 3.47 5.24
C GLU A 332 -10.54 4.22 6.32
N ALA A 333 -9.24 3.98 6.39
CA ALA A 333 -8.45 4.31 7.57
C ALA A 333 -7.68 5.63 7.49
N GLU A 334 -7.28 6.06 6.29
CA GLU A 334 -6.46 7.26 6.13
C GLU A 334 -7.33 8.52 6.16
N HIS A 335 -7.04 9.41 7.09
CA HIS A 335 -7.68 10.72 7.14
C HIS A 335 -6.72 11.81 7.61
N GLU A 336 -6.97 13.01 7.15
CA GLU A 336 -6.22 14.19 7.58
C GLU A 336 -6.60 14.55 9.02
N ILE A 337 -5.58 14.73 9.87
CA ILE A 337 -5.73 15.10 11.25
C ILE A 337 -5.66 16.62 11.39
N GLN A 338 -6.76 17.20 11.83
CA GLN A 338 -6.89 18.66 11.97
C GLN A 338 -5.99 19.20 13.08
N ARG A 339 -5.29 20.32 12.81
CA ARG A 339 -4.46 21.04 13.77
C ARG A 339 -5.19 22.26 14.32
N PRO A 340 -4.85 22.75 15.50
CA PRO A 340 -3.85 22.23 16.46
C PRO A 340 -4.40 21.13 17.38
N ARG A 341 -5.66 20.74 17.23
CA ARG A 341 -6.31 19.72 18.06
C ARG A 341 -7.23 18.86 17.22
N ALA A 342 -7.24 17.56 17.53
CA ALA A 342 -8.13 16.59 16.91
C ALA A 342 -8.70 15.62 17.95
N LYS A 343 -9.85 15.03 17.66
CA LYS A 343 -10.38 13.90 18.40
C LYS A 343 -9.89 12.61 17.75
N LEU A 344 -9.10 11.82 18.47
CA LEU A 344 -8.60 10.53 17.98
C LEU A 344 -8.99 9.43 18.96
N ALA A 345 -9.59 8.37 18.43
CA ALA A 345 -10.00 7.22 19.23
C ALA A 345 -8.79 6.53 19.88
N PRO A 346 -8.94 5.91 21.06
CA PRO A 346 -7.87 5.18 21.72
C PRO A 346 -7.46 3.95 20.91
N GLY A 347 -6.20 3.52 21.06
CA GLY A 347 -5.62 2.36 20.38
C GLY A 347 -4.39 2.69 19.55
N HIS A 348 -3.97 1.71 18.73
CA HIS A 348 -2.79 1.83 17.88
C HIS A 348 -3.09 2.60 16.59
N TRP A 349 -2.22 3.54 16.29
CA TRP A 349 -2.27 4.41 15.13
C TRP A 349 -0.96 4.36 14.36
N GLU A 350 -1.04 4.68 13.09
CA GLU A 350 0.09 4.95 12.22
C GLU A 350 -0.07 6.36 11.64
N PHE A 351 1.05 7.10 11.61
CA PHE A 351 1.07 8.50 11.19
C PHE A 351 2.08 8.73 10.08
N ARG A 352 1.75 9.63 9.17
CA ARG A 352 2.69 10.25 8.23
C ARG A 352 2.37 11.73 8.10
N ALA A 353 3.33 12.52 7.64
CA ALA A 353 3.07 13.94 7.41
C ALA A 353 3.64 14.39 6.07
N GLN A 354 2.89 15.25 5.40
CA GLN A 354 3.36 15.97 4.22
C GLN A 354 3.94 17.31 4.70
N VAL A 355 5.17 17.60 4.29
CA VAL A 355 5.92 18.79 4.67
C VAL A 355 6.27 19.62 3.46
N PRO A 356 6.60 20.92 3.62
CA PRO A 356 7.05 21.77 2.53
C PRO A 356 8.27 21.22 1.81
N HIS A 357 8.40 21.59 0.54
CA HIS A 357 9.57 21.28 -0.29
C HIS A 357 10.88 21.70 0.39
N GLY A 358 11.91 20.88 0.27
CA GLY A 358 13.20 21.11 0.92
C GLY A 358 13.24 20.71 2.41
N GLN A 359 12.18 20.10 2.93
CA GLN A 359 12.09 19.61 4.30
C GLN A 359 11.73 18.13 4.32
N TYR A 360 11.98 17.46 5.44
CA TYR A 360 11.55 16.08 5.68
C TYR A 360 11.06 15.89 7.12
N VAL A 361 10.26 14.85 7.32
CA VAL A 361 9.80 14.47 8.67
C VAL A 361 10.90 13.70 9.36
N GLU A 362 11.49 14.27 10.40
CA GLU A 362 12.51 13.60 11.18
C GLU A 362 11.90 12.55 12.12
N SER A 363 10.76 12.87 12.77
CA SER A 363 10.01 11.92 13.59
C SER A 363 8.58 12.38 13.82
N ILE A 364 7.70 11.41 14.12
CA ILE A 364 6.37 11.64 14.68
C ILE A 364 6.29 10.83 15.97
N THR A 365 6.01 11.49 17.09
CA THR A 365 5.94 10.86 18.42
C THR A 365 4.64 11.20 19.11
N VAL A 366 4.12 10.27 19.93
CA VAL A 366 2.92 10.46 20.74
C VAL A 366 3.31 10.41 22.22
N ALA A 367 2.93 11.44 22.99
CA ALA A 367 3.20 11.52 24.42
C ALA A 367 1.94 11.96 25.21
N PRO A 368 1.72 11.56 26.47
CA PRO A 368 2.44 10.49 27.12
C PRO A 368 2.05 9.16 26.49
N GLY A 369 2.99 8.46 26.01
CA GLY A 369 2.76 7.14 25.46
C GLY A 369 4.00 6.33 25.80
N SER A 370 3.86 5.35 26.67
CA SER A 370 4.75 4.24 26.59
C SER A 370 4.47 3.61 25.22
N PHE A 371 5.48 3.51 24.37
CA PHE A 371 5.40 2.71 23.16
C PHE A 371 4.94 1.31 23.56
N ARG A 372 3.66 1.04 23.41
CA ARG A 372 3.14 -0.31 23.52
C ARG A 372 3.31 -0.94 22.15
N ARG A 373 4.15 -1.96 22.09
CA ARG A 373 4.22 -2.77 20.88
C ARG A 373 2.84 -3.42 20.71
N PRO A 374 2.19 -3.26 19.55
CA PRO A 374 0.92 -3.93 19.30
C PRO A 374 1.11 -5.43 19.45
N LEU A 375 0.11 -6.12 20.01
CA LEU A 375 0.09 -7.59 20.07
C LEU A 375 -0.08 -8.17 18.67
N THR A 376 -0.77 -7.44 17.78
CA THR A 376 -0.89 -7.77 16.36
C THR A 376 0.26 -7.15 15.56
N PRO A 377 0.69 -7.75 14.43
CA PRO A 377 1.76 -7.20 13.60
C PRO A 377 1.47 -5.78 13.10
N GLU A 378 2.49 -4.91 13.09
CA GLU A 378 2.41 -3.61 12.43
C GLU A 378 2.09 -3.80 10.93
N ARG A 379 1.20 -2.97 10.38
CA ARG A 379 0.81 -3.06 8.96
C ARG A 379 1.92 -2.68 8.01
N SER A 380 2.72 -1.69 8.39
CA SER A 380 3.75 -1.14 7.51
C SER A 380 4.90 -0.57 8.32
N SER A 381 6.11 -0.89 7.89
CA SER A 381 7.33 -0.25 8.41
C SER A 381 7.53 1.18 7.90
N ASP A 382 6.64 1.68 7.02
CA ASP A 382 6.79 2.96 6.32
C ASP A 382 5.99 4.10 6.96
N TRP A 383 5.33 3.83 8.09
CA TRP A 383 4.58 4.79 8.87
C TRP A 383 5.15 4.90 10.29
N PHE A 384 4.98 6.06 10.91
CA PHE A 384 5.35 6.25 12.31
C PHE A 384 4.27 5.69 13.22
N PRO A 385 4.58 4.70 14.09
CA PRO A 385 3.61 4.15 15.01
C PRO A 385 3.35 5.08 16.18
N GLY A 386 2.14 5.00 16.74
CA GLY A 386 1.76 5.71 17.95
C GLY A 386 0.61 5.03 18.67
N PHE A 387 0.46 5.32 19.95
CA PHE A 387 -0.64 4.82 20.76
C PHE A 387 -1.37 5.99 21.41
N ILE A 388 -2.69 6.06 21.23
CA ILE A 388 -3.56 7.06 21.85
C ILE A 388 -4.21 6.43 23.07
N GLU A 389 -3.99 7.01 24.25
CA GLU A 389 -4.58 6.55 25.49
C GLU A 389 -5.97 7.17 25.71
N ALA A 390 -6.92 6.37 26.20
CA ALA A 390 -8.30 6.82 26.42
C ALA A 390 -8.44 7.91 27.47
N ARG A 391 -7.55 7.94 28.49
CA ARG A 391 -7.66 8.81 29.68
C ARG A 391 -6.56 9.85 29.81
N ALA A 392 -5.66 9.94 28.84
CA ALA A 392 -4.54 10.88 28.88
C ALA A 392 -4.73 12.01 27.86
N LEU A 393 -4.28 13.20 28.20
CA LEU A 393 -4.10 14.26 27.21
C LEU A 393 -2.87 13.92 26.37
N SER A 394 -3.12 13.28 25.25
CA SER A 394 -2.04 12.90 24.32
C SER A 394 -1.62 14.10 23.49
N ARG A 395 -0.33 14.12 23.13
CA ARG A 395 0.25 15.10 22.21
C ARG A 395 1.00 14.36 21.12
N ILE A 396 0.69 14.69 19.87
CA ILE A 396 1.45 14.26 18.70
C ILE A 396 2.44 15.37 18.37
N THR A 397 3.73 15.05 18.38
CA THR A 397 4.79 15.98 17.99
C THR A 397 5.36 15.52 16.65
N VAL A 398 5.24 16.37 15.63
CA VAL A 398 5.88 16.19 14.32
C VAL A 398 7.14 17.03 14.29
N LEU A 399 8.30 16.37 14.25
CA LEU A 399 9.60 17.03 14.12
C LEU A 399 9.99 17.09 12.66
N VAL A 400 10.18 18.31 12.15
CA VAL A 400 10.52 18.59 10.75
C VAL A 400 11.94 19.16 10.66
N SER A 401 12.73 18.68 9.73
CA SER A 401 14.09 19.16 9.48
C SER A 401 14.19 19.83 8.11
N SER A 402 14.89 20.96 8.06
CA SER A 402 15.26 21.65 6.81
C SER A 402 16.63 21.21 6.28
N ARG A 403 17.29 20.26 6.94
CA ARG A 403 18.61 19.76 6.54
C ARG A 403 18.50 18.59 5.57
N SER A 404 17.54 18.65 4.64
CA SER A 404 17.36 17.63 3.62
C SER A 404 18.51 17.62 2.62
N GLY A 405 18.84 16.41 2.16
CA GLY A 405 19.75 16.22 1.05
C GLY A 405 19.02 16.07 -0.28
N GLN A 406 19.77 15.97 -1.35
CA GLN A 406 19.28 15.85 -2.72
C GLN A 406 20.09 14.81 -3.48
N VAL A 407 19.44 14.11 -4.42
CA VAL A 407 20.11 13.22 -5.36
C VAL A 407 19.76 13.64 -6.76
N ALA A 408 20.76 13.83 -7.60
CA ALA A 408 20.60 14.22 -9.00
C ALA A 408 21.49 13.36 -9.90
N GLY A 409 21.22 13.35 -11.18
CA GLY A 409 22.05 12.63 -12.15
C GLY A 409 21.38 12.50 -13.50
N ARG A 410 21.94 11.61 -14.33
CA ARG A 410 21.41 11.30 -15.65
C ARG A 410 21.22 9.80 -15.81
N VAL A 411 20.17 9.42 -16.51
CA VAL A 411 19.96 8.05 -16.98
C VAL A 411 20.34 8.01 -18.47
N THR A 412 21.28 7.12 -18.79
CA THR A 412 21.75 6.94 -20.17
C THR A 412 21.71 5.49 -20.58
N ALA A 413 21.28 5.22 -21.81
CA ALA A 413 21.32 3.92 -22.45
C ALA A 413 22.03 4.06 -23.80
N ASP A 414 23.02 3.22 -24.09
CA ASP A 414 23.82 3.28 -25.32
C ASP A 414 24.37 4.70 -25.63
N SER A 415 24.84 5.37 -24.57
CA SER A 415 25.37 6.75 -24.64
C SER A 415 24.34 7.82 -25.06
N LYS A 416 23.02 7.49 -25.05
CA LYS A 416 21.93 8.43 -25.30
C LYS A 416 21.11 8.64 -24.03
N PRO A 417 20.50 9.83 -23.87
CA PRO A 417 19.56 10.04 -22.77
C PRO A 417 18.42 9.01 -22.79
N ALA A 418 18.17 8.38 -21.65
CA ALA A 418 17.03 7.49 -21.47
C ALA A 418 15.87 8.30 -20.86
N ALA A 419 15.08 8.93 -21.72
CA ALA A 419 13.92 9.74 -21.32
C ALA A 419 12.81 8.86 -20.72
N GLY A 420 12.15 9.33 -19.65
CA GLY A 420 11.03 8.63 -19.01
C GLY A 420 11.44 7.34 -18.29
N ALA A 421 12.74 7.12 -18.07
CA ALA A 421 13.21 5.97 -17.31
C ALA A 421 12.82 6.13 -15.84
N PRO A 422 12.12 5.14 -15.25
CA PRO A 422 11.87 5.13 -13.81
C PRO A 422 13.18 5.03 -13.03
N VAL A 423 13.36 5.93 -12.08
CA VAL A 423 14.46 5.92 -11.12
C VAL A 423 13.89 5.67 -9.75
N PHE A 424 14.39 4.66 -9.06
CA PHE A 424 13.95 4.23 -7.74
C PHE A 424 15.05 4.54 -6.72
N LEU A 425 14.62 5.05 -5.58
CA LEU A 425 15.49 5.34 -4.44
C LEU A 425 14.92 4.66 -3.21
N TRP A 426 15.67 3.73 -2.63
CA TRP A 426 15.28 2.92 -1.48
C TRP A 426 16.10 3.31 -0.24
N PRO A 427 15.46 3.87 0.80
CA PRO A 427 16.14 4.18 2.07
C PRO A 427 16.50 2.91 2.83
N LEU A 428 17.72 2.77 3.31
CA LEU A 428 18.12 1.60 4.11
C LEU A 428 17.68 1.72 5.57
N ALA A 429 17.72 2.92 6.12
CA ALA A 429 17.29 3.16 7.50
C ALA A 429 15.74 3.19 7.58
N GLU A 430 15.18 2.46 8.54
CA GLU A 430 13.74 2.43 8.82
C GLU A 430 13.16 3.83 9.06
N GLN A 431 13.89 4.67 9.81
CA GLN A 431 13.51 6.06 10.05
C GLN A 431 13.33 6.86 8.76
N ALA A 432 14.24 6.69 7.79
CA ALA A 432 14.14 7.35 6.49
C ALA A 432 12.99 6.79 5.65
N ARG A 433 12.72 5.47 5.72
CA ARG A 433 11.53 4.88 5.09
C ARG A 433 10.25 5.47 5.64
N ARG A 434 10.11 5.57 6.96
CA ARG A 434 8.95 6.21 7.61
C ARG A 434 8.79 7.68 7.23
N SER A 435 9.90 8.41 7.11
CA SER A 435 9.91 9.80 6.69
C SER A 435 9.38 10.01 5.28
N LEU A 436 9.72 9.10 4.36
CA LEU A 436 9.38 9.18 2.93
C LEU A 436 8.12 8.39 2.57
N GLY A 437 7.61 7.55 3.48
CA GLY A 437 6.50 6.64 3.22
C GLY A 437 6.89 5.45 2.33
N GLY A 438 8.14 4.99 2.44
CA GLY A 438 8.69 3.86 1.69
C GLY A 438 9.75 4.25 0.67
N ALA A 439 9.86 3.48 -0.40
CA ALA A 439 10.66 3.79 -1.56
C ALA A 439 10.10 5.01 -2.31
N VAL A 440 10.95 5.86 -2.81
CA VAL A 440 10.55 6.99 -3.66
C VAL A 440 10.99 6.77 -5.10
N GLN A 441 10.20 7.29 -6.04
CA GLN A 441 10.51 7.18 -7.46
C GLN A 441 10.28 8.49 -8.20
N THR A 442 11.05 8.67 -9.26
CA THR A 442 10.88 9.75 -10.24
C THR A 442 11.07 9.21 -11.65
N LEU A 443 10.74 10.01 -12.65
CA LEU A 443 11.03 9.72 -14.05
C LEU A 443 12.15 10.63 -14.53
N SER A 444 13.08 10.09 -15.32
CA SER A 444 14.06 10.92 -16.00
C SER A 444 13.38 11.84 -17.01
N ALA A 445 13.85 13.05 -17.13
CA ALA A 445 13.39 14.03 -18.10
C ALA A 445 13.80 13.65 -19.54
N ALA A 446 13.38 14.43 -20.53
CA ALA A 446 13.66 14.19 -21.94
C ALA A 446 15.17 14.17 -22.27
N ASP A 447 16.00 14.88 -21.50
CA ASP A 447 17.47 14.88 -21.60
C ASP A 447 18.15 13.81 -20.72
N GLY A 448 17.36 12.90 -20.12
CA GLY A 448 17.79 11.87 -19.21
C GLY A 448 18.05 12.33 -17.79
N SER A 449 17.99 13.64 -17.47
CA SER A 449 18.21 14.13 -16.11
C SER A 449 17.12 13.67 -15.16
N TYR A 450 17.47 13.42 -13.89
CA TYR A 450 16.53 13.12 -12.83
C TYR A 450 16.93 13.81 -11.53
N TYR A 451 15.98 13.93 -10.62
CA TYR A 451 16.16 14.65 -9.39
C TYR A 451 15.25 14.14 -8.29
N PHE A 452 15.82 13.99 -7.09
CA PHE A 452 15.10 13.78 -5.83
C PHE A 452 15.50 14.87 -4.85
N ASP A 453 14.55 15.37 -4.10
CA ASP A 453 14.78 16.34 -3.05
C ASP A 453 14.07 15.97 -1.76
N SER A 454 14.22 16.82 -0.75
CA SER A 454 13.54 16.63 0.55
C SER A 454 13.89 15.30 1.22
N LEU A 455 15.07 14.76 0.92
CA LEU A 455 15.50 13.46 1.42
C LEU A 455 16.14 13.56 2.80
N PRO A 456 15.80 12.67 3.76
CA PRO A 456 16.59 12.48 4.97
C PRO A 456 18.05 12.14 4.66
N PRO A 457 19.03 12.64 5.43
CA PRO A 457 20.41 12.17 5.32
C PRO A 457 20.52 10.68 5.68
N GLY A 458 21.41 9.95 5.02
CA GLY A 458 21.63 8.53 5.27
C GLY A 458 22.00 7.73 4.03
N ASP A 459 21.90 6.41 4.16
CA ASP A 459 22.26 5.47 3.11
C ASP A 459 21.05 5.04 2.31
N TYR A 460 21.24 4.98 0.98
CA TYR A 460 20.20 4.62 0.03
C TYR A 460 20.72 3.64 -1.01
N ARG A 461 19.84 2.84 -1.57
CA ARG A 461 20.08 2.15 -2.84
C ARG A 461 19.32 2.84 -3.95
N ILE A 462 19.99 3.05 -5.08
CA ILE A 462 19.42 3.72 -6.25
C ILE A 462 19.60 2.88 -7.50
N LEU A 463 18.57 2.82 -8.34
CA LEU A 463 18.62 2.17 -9.65
C LEU A 463 17.62 2.81 -10.62
N ALA A 464 17.83 2.61 -11.92
CA ALA A 464 16.87 2.91 -12.96
C ALA A 464 16.47 1.63 -13.70
N SER A 465 15.18 1.48 -14.06
CA SER A 465 14.73 0.34 -14.89
C SER A 465 13.36 0.62 -15.52
N PHE A 466 13.18 0.22 -16.78
CA PHE A 466 11.88 0.16 -17.44
C PHE A 466 11.13 -1.15 -17.15
N ASP A 467 11.80 -2.16 -16.62
CA ASP A 467 11.27 -3.50 -16.37
C ASP A 467 10.60 -3.63 -15.00
N ILE A 468 10.61 -2.55 -14.19
CA ILE A 468 10.07 -2.51 -12.84
C ILE A 468 8.98 -1.43 -12.77
N TYR A 469 7.82 -1.78 -12.24
CA TYR A 469 6.77 -0.82 -11.92
C TYR A 469 6.89 -0.30 -10.49
N GLU A 470 7.10 -1.22 -9.54
CA GLU A 470 7.35 -0.95 -8.13
C GLU A 470 8.54 -1.78 -7.66
N ILE A 471 9.35 -1.22 -6.76
CA ILE A 471 10.50 -1.90 -6.18
C ILE A 471 10.13 -2.44 -4.81
N ASP A 472 10.52 -3.70 -4.55
CA ASP A 472 10.45 -4.34 -3.24
C ASP A 472 11.82 -4.84 -2.77
N GLU A 473 11.88 -5.40 -1.57
CA GLU A 473 13.13 -5.91 -1.00
C GLU A 473 13.72 -7.08 -1.79
N ASP A 474 12.88 -7.93 -2.37
CA ASP A 474 13.33 -9.10 -3.14
C ASP A 474 13.97 -8.66 -4.47
N LEU A 475 13.30 -7.75 -5.20
CA LEU A 475 13.86 -7.14 -6.40
C LEU A 475 15.15 -6.34 -6.10
N LEU A 476 15.13 -5.60 -4.99
CA LEU A 476 16.30 -4.82 -4.57
C LEU A 476 17.49 -5.72 -4.26
N ALA A 477 17.28 -6.87 -3.61
CA ALA A 477 18.33 -7.83 -3.28
C ALA A 477 18.97 -8.45 -4.52
N MET A 478 18.21 -8.65 -5.60
CA MET A 478 18.69 -9.20 -6.88
C MET A 478 19.25 -8.13 -7.82
N SER A 479 19.01 -6.86 -7.55
CA SER A 479 19.34 -5.75 -8.44
C SER A 479 20.79 -5.29 -8.32
N PRO A 480 21.35 -4.65 -9.38
CA PRO A 480 22.64 -3.96 -9.32
C PRO A 480 22.51 -2.55 -8.70
N ALA A 481 21.54 -2.32 -7.82
CA ALA A 481 21.30 -1.01 -7.22
C ALA A 481 22.58 -0.48 -6.54
N GLN A 482 22.95 0.74 -6.90
CA GLN A 482 24.14 1.38 -6.33
C GLN A 482 23.84 1.85 -4.90
N LEU A 483 24.79 1.61 -3.99
CA LEU A 483 24.74 2.16 -2.64
C LEU A 483 25.29 3.58 -2.68
N ILE A 484 24.52 4.54 -2.14
CA ILE A 484 24.93 5.93 -2.02
C ILE A 484 24.74 6.40 -0.59
N HIS A 485 25.60 7.33 -0.17
CA HIS A 485 25.46 8.08 1.06
C HIS A 485 25.05 9.51 0.76
N LEU A 486 24.07 10.01 1.51
CA LEU A 486 23.55 11.35 1.38
C LEU A 486 23.82 12.16 2.66
N ASP A 487 24.64 13.17 2.54
CA ASP A 487 24.90 14.12 3.62
C ASP A 487 23.79 15.18 3.74
N ALA A 488 23.65 15.70 4.97
CA ALA A 488 22.71 16.78 5.23
C ALA A 488 23.02 18.04 4.41
N SER A 489 21.99 18.60 3.76
CA SER A 489 22.07 19.82 2.95
C SER A 489 23.06 19.76 1.76
N GLN A 490 23.33 18.54 1.28
CA GLN A 490 24.19 18.30 0.13
C GLN A 490 23.43 17.66 -1.03
N THR A 491 24.00 17.80 -2.23
CA THR A 491 23.55 17.10 -3.44
C THR A 491 24.55 16.02 -3.81
N THR A 492 24.08 14.77 -3.85
CA THR A 492 24.87 13.63 -4.36
C THR A 492 24.54 13.43 -5.84
N ASN A 493 25.55 13.42 -6.71
CA ASN A 493 25.36 13.18 -8.14
C ASN A 493 25.66 11.71 -8.49
N VAL A 494 24.69 11.07 -9.18
CA VAL A 494 24.78 9.64 -9.55
C VAL A 494 24.24 9.47 -10.97
N ASP A 495 25.07 9.01 -11.88
CA ASP A 495 24.64 8.64 -13.22
C ASP A 495 24.27 7.17 -13.27
N LEU A 496 23.19 6.85 -13.99
CA LEU A 496 22.60 5.51 -14.02
C LEU A 496 22.48 4.99 -15.45
N THR A 497 22.56 3.67 -15.58
CA THR A 497 22.15 2.94 -16.78
C THR A 497 20.91 2.09 -16.41
N PRO A 498 19.85 2.05 -17.25
CA PRO A 498 18.69 1.25 -16.94
C PRO A 498 19.05 -0.23 -16.80
N TRP A 499 18.72 -0.79 -15.65
CA TRP A 499 18.87 -2.22 -15.42
C TRP A 499 17.82 -3.00 -16.23
N ILE A 500 18.30 -4.00 -16.95
CA ILE A 500 17.46 -4.99 -17.63
C ILE A 500 17.33 -6.18 -16.68
N VAL A 501 16.12 -6.41 -16.20
CA VAL A 501 15.83 -7.55 -15.31
C VAL A 501 16.06 -8.85 -16.09
N PRO A 502 16.84 -9.80 -15.58
CA PRO A 502 17.18 -11.06 -16.25
C PRO A 502 15.99 -11.91 -16.68
#